data_cb76c8ec1eefec467499e97c5056548c
#
_entry.id   cb76c8ec1eefec467499e97c5056548c
#
_cell.length_a   1.000
_cell.length_b   1.000
_cell.length_c   1.000
_cell.angle_alpha   90.00
_cell.angle_beta   90.00
_cell.angle_gamma   90.00
#
_symmetry.space_group_name_H-M   'P 1'
#
loop_
_entity.id
_entity.type
_entity.pdbx_description
1 polymer ?
#
loop_
_entity_poly.entity_id
_entity_poly.type
_entity_poly.pdbx_seq_one_letter_code
_entity_poly.pdbx_strand_id
1 'polypeptide(L)'
;MLAGTSLGMTSVFYYLAVKYIPVSIGIVLLMQTVWMGVLLEWFLDKKAPSAQKIISVIIVLIGTALAINIFKIDFNDPTIDWSNGLFWGLLAAASFTTTMFTANKVALGISSAQRSLYMLLGGAVIVFGFSLYTQTTPFNFEIFAKWGIVLALFGTIIPPMLLNAGFPHTGIGLGSIVSSLELPVSVLMAFFLLNESVLFIQWIGIVLIILAIVIMNIPFKK
;
A
#
# COMPACT_ATOMS: atom_id res chain seq x y z
N MET A 1 -12.95 -15.57 -3.08
CA MET A 1 -12.66 -15.54 -1.63
C MET A 1 -11.19 -15.80 -1.34
N LEU A 2 -10.58 -16.92 -1.79
CA LEU A 2 -9.15 -17.18 -1.54
C LEU A 2 -8.22 -16.03 -2.00
N ALA A 3 -8.51 -15.41 -3.14
CA ALA A 3 -7.76 -14.23 -3.60
C ALA A 3 -7.79 -13.04 -2.63
N GLY A 4 -8.81 -12.95 -1.79
CA GLY A 4 -8.96 -11.86 -0.81
C GLY A 4 -8.19 -12.09 0.49
N THR A 5 -7.69 -13.29 0.75
CA THR A 5 -6.89 -13.55 1.96
C THR A 5 -5.63 -12.69 2.00
N SER A 6 -5.03 -12.40 0.83
CA SER A 6 -3.88 -11.51 0.73
C SER A 6 -4.19 -10.09 1.21
N LEU A 7 -5.40 -9.57 0.97
CA LEU A 7 -5.82 -8.26 1.47
C LEU A 7 -5.89 -8.25 3.01
N GLY A 8 -6.48 -9.29 3.60
CA GLY A 8 -6.55 -9.46 5.06
C GLY A 8 -5.16 -9.66 5.69
N MET A 9 -4.31 -10.48 5.06
CA MET A 9 -2.93 -10.68 5.51
C MET A 9 -2.11 -9.38 5.45
N THR A 10 -2.30 -8.56 4.41
CA THR A 10 -1.66 -7.23 4.34
C THR A 10 -2.00 -6.40 5.57
N SER A 11 -3.28 -6.34 5.94
CA SER A 11 -3.74 -5.59 7.11
C SER A 11 -3.14 -6.13 8.41
N VAL A 12 -3.14 -7.46 8.59
CA VAL A 12 -2.57 -8.12 9.78
C VAL A 12 -1.06 -7.88 9.88
N PHE A 13 -0.33 -8.10 8.81
CA PHE A 13 1.13 -7.93 8.80
C PHE A 13 1.53 -6.47 8.99
N TYR A 14 0.80 -5.53 8.36
CA TYR A 14 1.03 -4.11 8.56
C TYR A 14 0.76 -3.70 10.03
N TYR A 15 -0.35 -4.16 10.61
CA TYR A 15 -0.64 -3.95 12.02
C TYR A 15 0.46 -4.48 12.94
N LEU A 16 0.97 -5.69 12.66
CA LEU A 16 2.09 -6.27 13.41
C LEU A 16 3.37 -5.45 13.23
N ALA A 17 3.66 -4.96 12.01
CA ALA A 17 4.83 -4.12 11.77
C ALA A 17 4.80 -2.83 12.60
N VAL A 18 3.68 -2.08 12.56
CA VAL A 18 3.56 -0.79 13.27
C VAL A 18 3.47 -0.93 14.78
N LYS A 19 3.33 -2.15 15.29
CA LYS A 19 3.47 -2.45 16.72
C LYS A 19 4.93 -2.34 17.19
N TYR A 20 5.88 -2.58 16.29
CA TYR A 20 7.32 -2.63 16.60
C TYR A 20 8.09 -1.42 16.07
N ILE A 21 7.59 -0.76 15.01
CA ILE A 21 8.23 0.37 14.35
C ILE A 21 7.25 1.53 14.16
N PRO A 22 7.75 2.78 14.00
CA PRO A 22 6.90 3.94 13.69
C PRO A 22 6.07 3.73 12.43
N VAL A 23 4.84 4.24 12.43
CA VAL A 23 3.90 4.12 11.29
C VAL A 23 4.50 4.64 9.98
N SER A 24 5.28 5.73 10.05
CA SER A 24 5.98 6.29 8.89
C SER A 24 6.93 5.28 8.23
N ILE A 25 7.67 4.50 9.02
CA ILE A 25 8.51 3.40 8.50
C ILE A 25 7.64 2.27 7.95
N GLY A 26 6.54 1.93 8.63
CA GLY A 26 5.58 0.95 8.12
C GLY A 26 5.09 1.30 6.72
N ILE A 27 4.80 2.58 6.45
CA ILE A 27 4.42 3.06 5.10
C ILE A 27 5.55 2.88 4.09
N VAL A 28 6.80 3.22 4.44
CA VAL A 28 7.95 2.99 3.54
C VAL A 28 8.11 1.52 3.20
N LEU A 29 7.93 0.64 4.19
CA LEU A 29 8.00 -0.80 3.96
C LEU A 29 6.84 -1.27 3.07
N LEU A 30 5.65 -0.75 3.26
CA LEU A 30 4.51 -1.07 2.38
C LEU A 30 4.77 -0.59 0.94
N MET A 31 5.42 0.57 0.75
CA MET A 31 5.80 1.08 -0.58
C MET A 31 6.86 0.20 -1.28
N GLN A 32 7.47 -0.77 -0.60
CA GLN A 32 8.29 -1.79 -1.28
C GLN A 32 7.47 -2.60 -2.30
N THR A 33 6.15 -2.58 -2.23
CA THR A 33 5.27 -3.15 -3.27
C THR A 33 5.57 -2.61 -4.66
N VAL A 34 6.13 -1.41 -4.80
CA VAL A 34 6.41 -0.77 -6.09
C VAL A 34 7.42 -1.61 -6.89
N TRP A 35 8.57 -1.95 -6.30
CA TRP A 35 9.54 -2.79 -6.99
C TRP A 35 9.12 -4.27 -7.02
N MET A 36 8.46 -4.76 -5.96
CA MET A 36 7.93 -6.12 -5.91
C MET A 36 6.89 -6.34 -7.02
N GLY A 37 6.02 -5.34 -7.29
CA GLY A 37 5.05 -5.39 -8.37
C GLY A 37 5.70 -5.46 -9.76
N VAL A 38 6.75 -4.68 -9.99
CA VAL A 38 7.52 -4.72 -11.25
C VAL A 38 8.25 -6.06 -11.41
N LEU A 39 8.83 -6.59 -10.34
CA LEU A 39 9.46 -7.91 -10.37
C LEU A 39 8.44 -9.02 -10.61
N LEU A 40 7.29 -8.97 -9.95
CA LEU A 40 6.24 -9.96 -10.14
C LEU A 40 5.72 -9.95 -11.58
N GLU A 41 5.51 -8.77 -12.17
CA GLU A 41 5.14 -8.65 -13.58
C GLU A 41 6.21 -9.28 -14.49
N TRP A 42 7.49 -9.01 -14.24
CA TRP A 42 8.58 -9.63 -15.00
C TRP A 42 8.56 -11.15 -14.92
N PHE A 43 8.36 -11.67 -13.72
CA PHE A 43 8.31 -13.13 -13.49
C PHE A 43 7.15 -13.80 -14.25
N LEU A 44 5.99 -13.14 -14.27
CA LEU A 44 4.78 -13.68 -14.90
C LEU A 44 4.78 -13.54 -16.42
N ASP A 45 5.15 -12.37 -16.91
CA ASP A 45 5.08 -12.05 -18.33
C ASP A 45 6.38 -12.41 -19.07
N LYS A 46 7.44 -12.81 -18.33
CA LYS A 46 8.80 -13.17 -18.82
C LYS A 46 9.42 -12.09 -19.70
N LYS A 47 9.01 -10.83 -19.53
CA LYS A 47 9.52 -9.65 -20.22
C LYS A 47 10.26 -8.77 -19.24
N ALA A 48 11.54 -8.49 -19.51
CA ALA A 48 12.33 -7.59 -18.66
C ALA A 48 11.66 -6.21 -18.53
N PRO A 49 11.67 -5.59 -17.33
CA PRO A 49 11.13 -4.27 -17.14
C PRO A 49 11.88 -3.25 -18.00
N SER A 50 11.14 -2.27 -18.56
CA SER A 50 11.77 -1.18 -19.30
C SER A 50 12.64 -0.32 -18.39
N ALA A 51 13.64 0.35 -18.96
CA ALA A 51 14.46 1.31 -18.21
C ALA A 51 13.60 2.38 -17.50
N GLN A 52 12.51 2.81 -18.14
CA GLN A 52 11.53 3.72 -17.54
C GLN A 52 10.94 3.15 -16.23
N LYS A 53 10.50 1.88 -16.21
CA LYS A 53 9.96 1.23 -15.02
C LYS A 53 11.00 1.22 -13.90
N ILE A 54 12.24 0.86 -14.21
CA ILE A 54 13.33 0.80 -13.23
C ILE A 54 13.62 2.19 -12.67
N ILE A 55 13.76 3.19 -13.52
CA ILE A 55 14.01 4.59 -13.11
C ILE A 55 12.85 5.09 -12.23
N SER A 56 11.60 4.87 -12.65
CA SER A 56 10.42 5.28 -11.88
C SER A 56 10.38 4.61 -10.50
N VAL A 57 10.69 3.32 -10.40
CA VAL A 57 10.78 2.62 -9.11
C VAL A 57 11.80 3.29 -8.19
N ILE A 58 13.01 3.57 -8.70
CA ILE A 58 14.07 4.21 -7.90
C ILE A 58 13.62 5.59 -7.42
N ILE A 59 13.05 6.40 -8.31
CA ILE A 59 12.58 7.74 -7.96
C ILE A 59 11.44 7.66 -6.93
N VAL A 60 10.50 6.72 -7.04
CA VAL A 60 9.43 6.52 -6.05
C VAL A 60 10.00 6.16 -4.69
N LEU A 61 10.97 5.23 -4.62
CA LEU A 61 11.54 4.82 -3.35
C LEU A 61 12.29 5.97 -2.65
N ILE A 62 13.07 6.76 -3.41
CA ILE A 62 13.72 7.96 -2.91
C ILE A 62 12.67 8.99 -2.46
N GLY A 63 11.68 9.27 -3.31
CA GLY A 63 10.60 10.20 -3.01
C GLY A 63 9.82 9.81 -1.76
N THR A 64 9.56 8.51 -1.56
CA THR A 64 8.89 7.97 -0.37
C THR A 64 9.72 8.26 0.89
N ALA A 65 11.01 7.96 0.87
CA ALA A 65 11.91 8.21 2.00
C ALA A 65 11.95 9.70 2.40
N LEU A 66 11.95 10.60 1.41
CA LEU A 66 11.91 12.05 1.65
C LEU A 66 10.54 12.52 2.14
N ALA A 67 9.45 12.00 1.57
CA ALA A 67 8.09 12.40 1.92
C ALA A 67 7.73 12.07 3.39
N ILE A 68 8.26 10.99 3.94
CA ILE A 68 8.10 10.64 5.37
C ILE A 68 9.14 11.31 6.27
N ASN A 69 10.10 12.06 5.68
CA ASN A 69 11.22 12.67 6.40
C ASN A 69 12.04 11.65 7.21
N ILE A 70 12.56 10.65 6.52
CA ILE A 70 13.32 9.53 7.12
C ILE A 70 14.48 10.02 8.03
N PHE A 71 15.01 11.22 7.79
CA PHE A 71 16.13 11.81 8.56
C PHE A 71 15.76 12.18 10.00
N LYS A 72 14.47 12.29 10.34
CA LYS A 72 14.00 12.53 11.71
C LYS A 72 13.86 11.27 12.55
N ILE A 73 14.04 10.11 11.95
CA ILE A 73 13.86 8.85 12.63
C ILE A 73 15.13 8.50 13.36
N ASP A 74 15.01 8.28 14.67
CA ASP A 74 16.13 7.80 15.48
C ASP A 74 16.24 6.28 15.32
N PHE A 75 17.22 5.85 14.53
CA PHE A 75 17.50 4.45 14.29
C PHE A 75 18.16 3.74 15.49
N ASN A 76 18.62 4.48 16.49
CA ASN A 76 19.25 3.97 17.70
C ASN A 76 18.27 3.88 18.88
N ASP A 77 16.99 4.22 18.69
CA ASP A 77 15.98 4.12 19.74
C ASP A 77 15.83 2.68 20.22
N PRO A 78 16.19 2.37 21.49
CA PRO A 78 16.14 1.03 22.03
C PRO A 78 14.71 0.49 22.20
N THR A 79 13.69 1.34 22.10
CA THR A 79 12.28 0.93 22.19
C THR A 79 11.75 0.35 20.89
N ILE A 80 12.50 0.51 19.79
CA ILE A 80 12.11 0.05 18.45
C ILE A 80 12.72 -1.32 18.17
N ASP A 81 11.87 -2.31 17.91
CA ASP A 81 12.31 -3.63 17.44
C ASP A 81 12.36 -3.65 15.91
N TRP A 82 13.49 -3.22 15.36
CA TRP A 82 13.72 -3.16 13.91
C TRP A 82 13.58 -4.50 13.23
N SER A 83 14.05 -5.59 13.88
CA SER A 83 14.02 -6.93 13.29
C SER A 83 12.61 -7.40 13.01
N ASN A 84 11.75 -7.36 14.03
CA ASN A 84 10.35 -7.75 13.89
C ASN A 84 9.56 -6.79 13.01
N GLY A 85 9.81 -5.47 13.17
CA GLY A 85 9.12 -4.46 12.34
C GLY A 85 9.42 -4.58 10.85
N LEU A 86 10.69 -4.77 10.47
CA LEU A 86 11.09 -4.97 9.08
C LEU A 86 10.53 -6.28 8.51
N PHE A 87 10.60 -7.37 9.28
CA PHE A 87 10.07 -8.66 8.87
C PHE A 87 8.57 -8.58 8.52
N TRP A 88 7.75 -8.08 9.45
CA TRP A 88 6.31 -7.96 9.24
C TRP A 88 5.97 -6.93 8.16
N GLY A 89 6.70 -5.82 8.08
CA GLY A 89 6.49 -4.79 7.06
C GLY A 89 6.77 -5.29 5.64
N LEU A 90 7.84 -6.06 5.44
CA LEU A 90 8.12 -6.68 4.14
C LEU A 90 7.12 -7.77 3.78
N LEU A 91 6.64 -8.54 4.75
CA LEU A 91 5.54 -9.48 4.52
C LEU A 91 4.24 -8.77 4.13
N ALA A 92 3.95 -7.62 4.75
CA ALA A 92 2.82 -6.78 4.35
C ALA A 92 2.94 -6.33 2.91
N ALA A 93 4.13 -5.84 2.48
CA ALA A 93 4.39 -5.44 1.10
C ALA A 93 4.23 -6.60 0.11
N ALA A 94 4.77 -7.77 0.42
CA ALA A 94 4.64 -8.97 -0.41
C ALA A 94 3.16 -9.41 -0.54
N SER A 95 2.42 -9.37 0.58
CA SER A 95 0.99 -9.68 0.60
C SER A 95 0.18 -8.67 -0.22
N PHE A 96 0.49 -7.37 -0.12
CA PHE A 96 -0.16 -6.34 -0.91
C PHE A 96 0.17 -6.46 -2.40
N THR A 97 1.41 -6.82 -2.76
CA THR A 97 1.78 -7.15 -4.14
C THR A 97 0.94 -8.33 -4.68
N THR A 98 0.69 -9.34 -3.85
CA THR A 98 -0.21 -10.45 -4.20
C THR A 98 -1.65 -9.96 -4.40
N THR A 99 -2.11 -9.00 -3.60
CA THR A 99 -3.43 -8.36 -3.79
C THR A 99 -3.50 -7.62 -5.12
N MET A 100 -2.45 -6.89 -5.50
CA MET A 100 -2.37 -6.23 -6.82
C MET A 100 -2.40 -7.25 -7.96
N PHE A 101 -1.70 -8.38 -7.83
CA PHE A 101 -1.77 -9.47 -8.78
C PHE A 101 -3.19 -10.03 -8.92
N THR A 102 -3.87 -10.30 -7.80
CA THR A 102 -5.24 -10.83 -7.84
C THR A 102 -6.21 -9.83 -8.46
N ALA A 103 -6.06 -8.53 -8.18
CA ALA A 103 -6.83 -7.47 -8.81
C ALA A 103 -6.58 -7.37 -10.33
N ASN A 104 -5.37 -7.70 -10.79
CA ASN A 104 -5.01 -7.63 -12.22
C ASN A 104 -5.44 -8.87 -13.01
N LYS A 105 -5.26 -10.08 -12.48
CA LYS A 105 -5.32 -11.33 -13.25
C LYS A 105 -6.47 -12.26 -12.84
N VAL A 106 -7.10 -12.11 -11.66
CA VAL A 106 -8.02 -13.10 -11.12
C VAL A 106 -9.48 -12.70 -11.32
N ALA A 107 -10.29 -13.66 -11.76
CA ALA A 107 -11.75 -13.55 -11.89
C ALA A 107 -12.21 -12.35 -12.76
N LEU A 108 -11.54 -12.12 -13.90
CA LEU A 108 -11.86 -11.02 -14.82
C LEU A 108 -13.23 -11.15 -15.50
N GLY A 109 -13.86 -12.33 -15.46
CA GLY A 109 -15.18 -12.59 -16.03
C GLY A 109 -16.37 -12.06 -15.22
N ILE A 110 -16.12 -11.50 -14.01
CA ILE A 110 -17.16 -10.90 -13.17
C ILE A 110 -16.86 -9.41 -12.94
N SER A 111 -17.88 -8.65 -12.51
CA SER A 111 -17.72 -7.20 -12.31
C SER A 111 -16.69 -6.86 -11.22
N SER A 112 -16.06 -5.66 -11.32
CA SER A 112 -15.11 -5.18 -10.32
C SER A 112 -15.71 -5.11 -8.91
N ALA A 113 -16.98 -4.75 -8.81
CA ALA A 113 -17.72 -4.73 -7.54
C ALA A 113 -17.85 -6.14 -6.92
N GLN A 114 -18.22 -7.14 -7.72
CA GLN A 114 -18.29 -8.54 -7.25
C GLN A 114 -16.92 -9.09 -6.85
N ARG A 115 -15.87 -8.78 -7.63
CA ARG A 115 -14.50 -9.15 -7.29
C ARG A 115 -14.08 -8.56 -5.94
N SER A 116 -14.38 -7.28 -5.74
CA SER A 116 -14.08 -6.57 -4.50
C SER A 116 -14.84 -7.15 -3.31
N LEU A 117 -16.12 -7.46 -3.48
CA LEU A 117 -16.90 -8.11 -2.44
C LEU A 117 -16.27 -9.45 -2.00
N TYR A 118 -15.92 -10.31 -2.96
CA TYR A 118 -15.27 -11.60 -2.64
C TYR A 118 -13.88 -11.42 -2.02
N MET A 119 -13.13 -10.40 -2.44
CA MET A 119 -11.84 -10.08 -1.83
C MET A 119 -12.01 -9.58 -0.40
N LEU A 120 -12.96 -8.68 -0.16
CA LEU A 120 -13.26 -8.17 1.17
C LEU A 120 -13.75 -9.27 2.12
N LEU A 121 -14.63 -10.17 1.65
CA LEU A 121 -15.05 -11.30 2.46
C LEU A 121 -13.87 -12.23 2.82
N GLY A 122 -12.99 -12.52 1.86
CA GLY A 122 -11.77 -13.30 2.13
C GLY A 122 -10.83 -12.59 3.12
N GLY A 123 -10.66 -11.29 2.98
CA GLY A 123 -9.87 -10.46 3.89
C GLY A 123 -10.48 -10.39 5.29
N ALA A 124 -11.80 -10.22 5.37
CA ALA A 124 -12.52 -10.17 6.64
C ALA A 124 -12.37 -11.46 7.46
N VAL A 125 -12.39 -12.62 6.80
CA VAL A 125 -12.15 -13.91 7.49
C VAL A 125 -10.78 -13.94 8.17
N ILE A 126 -9.73 -13.47 7.48
CA ILE A 126 -8.37 -13.41 8.03
C ILE A 126 -8.28 -12.44 9.20
N VAL A 127 -8.77 -11.20 8.99
CA VAL A 127 -8.72 -10.15 10.03
C VAL A 127 -9.54 -10.53 11.24
N PHE A 128 -10.74 -11.09 11.03
CA PHE A 128 -11.61 -11.54 12.12
C PHE A 128 -10.98 -12.71 12.91
N GLY A 129 -10.41 -13.70 12.21
CA GLY A 129 -9.70 -14.81 12.85
C GLY A 129 -8.52 -14.32 13.69
N PHE A 130 -7.73 -13.38 13.16
CA PHE A 130 -6.63 -12.75 13.89
C PHE A 130 -7.13 -11.96 15.11
N SER A 131 -8.21 -11.18 14.94
CA SER A 131 -8.83 -10.42 16.02
C SER A 131 -9.30 -11.32 17.15
N LEU A 132 -9.97 -12.42 16.86
CA LEU A 132 -10.42 -13.38 17.89
C LEU A 132 -9.25 -13.96 18.70
N TYR A 133 -8.09 -14.13 18.07
CA TYR A 133 -6.91 -14.66 18.74
C TYR A 133 -6.17 -13.61 19.58
N THR A 134 -6.18 -12.34 19.15
CA THR A 134 -5.35 -11.29 19.78
C THR A 134 -6.12 -10.33 20.67
N GLN A 135 -7.45 -10.28 20.54
CA GLN A 135 -8.28 -9.34 21.29
C GLN A 135 -8.41 -9.78 22.75
N THR A 136 -7.97 -8.91 23.66
CA THR A 136 -8.05 -9.14 25.11
C THR A 136 -9.10 -8.27 25.79
N THR A 137 -9.59 -7.23 25.11
CA THR A 137 -10.59 -6.28 25.63
C THR A 137 -11.92 -6.41 24.90
N PRO A 138 -13.07 -6.13 25.52
CA PRO A 138 -14.35 -6.10 24.84
C PRO A 138 -14.34 -5.13 23.67
N PHE A 139 -15.01 -5.52 22.58
CA PHE A 139 -15.13 -4.66 21.41
C PHE A 139 -16.00 -3.43 21.71
N ASN A 140 -15.49 -2.23 21.42
CA ASN A 140 -16.24 -0.99 21.56
C ASN A 140 -17.05 -0.69 20.30
N PHE A 141 -18.38 -0.86 20.37
CA PHE A 141 -19.30 -0.60 19.26
C PHE A 141 -19.51 0.89 18.93
N GLU A 142 -19.09 1.81 19.82
CA GLU A 142 -19.19 3.24 19.56
C GLU A 142 -18.43 3.70 18.31
N ILE A 143 -17.40 2.95 17.90
CA ILE A 143 -16.65 3.24 16.67
C ILE A 143 -17.55 3.29 15.45
N PHE A 144 -18.61 2.45 15.39
CA PHE A 144 -19.54 2.44 14.27
C PHE A 144 -20.40 3.70 14.21
N ALA A 145 -20.72 4.31 15.35
CA ALA A 145 -21.55 5.51 15.40
C ALA A 145 -20.82 6.78 14.92
N LYS A 146 -19.48 6.80 14.97
CA LYS A 146 -18.67 7.99 14.64
C LYS A 146 -17.89 7.81 13.33
N TRP A 147 -16.78 7.15 13.38
CA TRP A 147 -15.79 7.06 12.29
C TRP A 147 -15.81 5.73 11.54
N GLY A 148 -16.42 4.69 12.12
CA GLY A 148 -16.38 3.34 11.53
C GLY A 148 -16.99 3.28 10.13
N ILE A 149 -18.10 4.00 9.88
CA ILE A 149 -18.73 4.01 8.55
C ILE A 149 -17.82 4.71 7.54
N VAL A 150 -17.22 5.84 7.91
CA VAL A 150 -16.30 6.60 7.04
C VAL A 150 -15.07 5.76 6.71
N LEU A 151 -14.45 5.14 7.72
CA LEU A 151 -13.30 4.25 7.54
C LEU A 151 -13.65 3.01 6.72
N ALA A 152 -14.83 2.42 6.93
CA ALA A 152 -15.28 1.28 6.16
C ALA A 152 -15.47 1.63 4.68
N LEU A 153 -16.09 2.76 4.36
CA LEU A 153 -16.33 3.19 2.98
C LEU A 153 -15.04 3.60 2.29
N PHE A 154 -14.32 4.57 2.83
CA PHE A 154 -13.16 5.19 2.17
C PHE A 154 -11.86 4.41 2.36
N GLY A 155 -11.70 3.69 3.46
CA GLY A 155 -10.49 2.91 3.75
C GLY A 155 -10.57 1.45 3.31
N THR A 156 -11.81 0.88 3.22
CA THR A 156 -11.94 -0.57 3.03
C THR A 156 -12.76 -0.95 1.79
N ILE A 157 -13.88 -0.28 1.49
CA ILE A 157 -14.79 -0.71 0.40
C ILE A 157 -14.38 -0.09 -0.94
N ILE A 158 -14.25 1.24 -0.99
CA ILE A 158 -13.98 1.98 -2.23
C ILE A 158 -12.61 1.63 -2.81
N PRO A 159 -11.49 1.57 -2.05
CA PRO A 159 -10.18 1.32 -2.62
C PRO A 159 -10.07 -0.02 -3.37
N PRO A 160 -10.50 -1.18 -2.83
CA PRO A 160 -10.49 -2.43 -3.59
C PRO A 160 -11.38 -2.40 -4.84
N MET A 161 -12.50 -1.66 -4.82
CA MET A 161 -13.34 -1.50 -6.01
C MET A 161 -12.59 -0.76 -7.13
N LEU A 162 -11.89 0.31 -6.79
CA LEU A 162 -11.07 1.07 -7.75
C LEU A 162 -9.86 0.26 -8.23
N LEU A 163 -9.19 -0.45 -7.32
CA LEU A 163 -8.09 -1.34 -7.68
C LEU A 163 -8.54 -2.43 -8.66
N ASN A 164 -9.64 -3.13 -8.36
CA ASN A 164 -10.18 -4.17 -9.24
C ASN A 164 -10.69 -3.62 -10.58
N ALA A 165 -11.09 -2.36 -10.65
CA ALA A 165 -11.47 -1.70 -11.90
C ALA A 165 -10.25 -1.30 -12.72
N GLY A 166 -9.21 -0.73 -12.08
CA GLY A 166 -8.07 -0.12 -12.75
C GLY A 166 -6.95 -1.10 -13.13
N PHE A 167 -6.58 -2.01 -12.24
CA PHE A 167 -5.42 -2.91 -12.45
C PHE A 167 -5.48 -3.79 -13.71
N PRO A 168 -6.65 -4.32 -14.15
CA PRO A 168 -6.70 -5.07 -15.41
C PRO A 168 -6.26 -4.28 -16.63
N HIS A 169 -6.38 -2.95 -16.60
CA HIS A 169 -6.04 -2.07 -17.72
C HIS A 169 -4.59 -1.53 -17.65
N THR A 170 -3.98 -1.49 -16.46
CA THR A 170 -2.64 -0.90 -16.27
C THR A 170 -1.53 -1.94 -16.18
N GLY A 171 -1.85 -3.16 -15.78
CA GLY A 171 -0.85 -4.16 -15.40
C GLY A 171 -0.31 -3.94 -13.97
N ILE A 172 0.44 -4.93 -13.47
CA ILE A 172 0.88 -4.93 -12.06
C ILE A 172 1.96 -3.88 -11.83
N GLY A 173 2.97 -3.81 -12.72
CA GLY A 173 4.11 -2.93 -12.54
C GLY A 173 3.76 -1.44 -12.66
N LEU A 174 2.96 -1.05 -13.67
CA LEU A 174 2.49 0.34 -13.77
C LEU A 174 1.53 0.65 -12.63
N GLY A 175 0.61 -0.26 -12.33
CA GLY A 175 -0.36 -0.09 -11.25
C GLY A 175 0.32 0.12 -9.90
N SER A 176 1.38 -0.63 -9.57
CA SER A 176 2.12 -0.45 -8.33
C SER A 176 2.84 0.91 -8.24
N ILE A 177 3.42 1.40 -9.37
CA ILE A 177 4.02 2.74 -9.43
C ILE A 177 2.95 3.82 -9.22
N VAL A 178 1.79 3.70 -9.87
CA VAL A 178 0.69 4.68 -9.72
C VAL A 178 0.10 4.64 -8.30
N SER A 179 0.05 3.48 -7.66
CA SER A 179 -0.42 3.35 -6.27
C SER A 179 0.45 4.14 -5.28
N SER A 180 1.71 4.45 -5.61
CA SER A 180 2.55 5.31 -4.75
C SER A 180 2.01 6.73 -4.59
N LEU A 181 1.01 7.15 -5.41
CA LEU A 181 0.29 8.42 -5.26
C LEU A 181 -0.46 8.51 -3.91
N GLU A 182 -0.74 7.39 -3.28
CA GLU A 182 -1.32 7.33 -1.94
C GLU A 182 -0.54 8.18 -0.94
N LEU A 183 0.78 8.17 -1.01
CA LEU A 183 1.65 8.90 -0.09
C LEU A 183 1.57 10.42 -0.27
N PRO A 184 1.73 10.99 -1.49
CA PRO A 184 1.45 12.39 -1.76
C PRO A 184 0.07 12.85 -1.29
N VAL A 185 -0.97 12.06 -1.58
CA VAL A 185 -2.34 12.38 -1.16
C VAL A 185 -2.45 12.39 0.36
N SER A 186 -1.89 11.40 1.06
CA SER A 186 -1.91 11.34 2.53
C SER A 186 -1.25 12.56 3.17
N VAL A 187 -0.07 12.97 2.68
CA VAL A 187 0.65 14.16 3.19
C VAL A 187 -0.14 15.44 2.91
N LEU A 188 -0.73 15.58 1.73
CA LEU A 188 -1.59 16.72 1.40
C LEU A 188 -2.83 16.78 2.29
N MET A 189 -3.47 15.66 2.57
CA MET A 189 -4.62 15.59 3.48
C MET A 189 -4.21 15.97 4.91
N ALA A 190 -3.07 15.50 5.40
CA ALA A 190 -2.53 15.88 6.70
C ALA A 190 -2.28 17.40 6.77
N PHE A 191 -1.71 17.98 5.72
CA PHE A 191 -1.45 19.42 5.63
C PHE A 191 -2.75 20.24 5.61
N PHE A 192 -3.71 19.90 4.72
CA PHE A 192 -4.93 20.71 4.55
C PHE A 192 -6.01 20.46 5.59
N LEU A 193 -6.19 19.20 6.05
CA LEU A 193 -7.28 18.85 6.97
C LEU A 193 -6.86 18.86 8.44
N LEU A 194 -5.62 18.46 8.72
CA LEU A 194 -5.12 18.36 10.09
C LEU A 194 -4.23 19.55 10.48
N ASN A 195 -3.97 20.49 9.52
CA ASN A 195 -3.06 21.63 9.71
C ASN A 195 -1.66 21.20 10.17
N GLU A 196 -1.19 20.03 9.73
CA GLU A 196 0.16 19.59 10.05
C GLU A 196 1.21 20.37 9.24
N SER A 197 2.32 20.70 9.86
CA SER A 197 3.44 21.36 9.18
C SER A 197 4.21 20.35 8.32
N VAL A 198 4.25 20.58 7.01
CA VAL A 198 5.01 19.77 6.07
C VAL A 198 6.35 20.47 5.78
N LEU A 199 7.45 19.77 6.01
CA LEU A 199 8.78 20.29 5.78
C LEU A 199 9.10 20.37 4.29
N PHE A 200 10.00 21.26 3.91
CA PHE A 200 10.42 21.43 2.52
C PHE A 200 10.93 20.12 1.88
N ILE A 201 11.63 19.28 2.64
CA ILE A 201 12.13 17.99 2.17
C ILE A 201 10.99 17.01 1.80
N GLN A 202 9.88 17.07 2.53
CA GLN A 202 8.70 16.25 2.27
C GLN A 202 8.01 16.67 0.97
N TRP A 203 7.95 17.99 0.69
CA TRP A 203 7.48 18.52 -0.59
C TRP A 203 8.31 18.03 -1.77
N ILE A 204 9.65 17.97 -1.62
CA ILE A 204 10.54 17.39 -2.63
C ILE A 204 10.16 15.91 -2.86
N GLY A 205 9.94 15.15 -1.79
CA GLY A 205 9.53 13.74 -1.89
C GLY A 205 8.22 13.56 -2.67
N ILE A 206 7.21 14.39 -2.39
CA ILE A 206 5.92 14.41 -3.09
C ILE A 206 6.12 14.67 -4.59
N VAL A 207 6.89 15.71 -4.93
CA VAL A 207 7.17 16.07 -6.33
C VAL A 207 7.90 14.94 -7.06
N LEU A 208 8.86 14.28 -6.42
CA LEU A 208 9.57 13.14 -7.00
C LEU A 208 8.63 11.97 -7.30
N ILE A 209 7.72 11.62 -6.40
CA ILE A 209 6.74 10.54 -6.63
C ILE A 209 5.85 10.89 -7.83
N ILE A 210 5.35 12.11 -7.91
CA ILE A 210 4.53 12.56 -9.04
C ILE A 210 5.33 12.51 -10.34
N LEU A 211 6.58 12.99 -10.34
CA LEU A 211 7.47 12.93 -11.50
C LEU A 211 7.74 11.50 -11.96
N ALA A 212 7.93 10.56 -11.04
CA ALA A 212 8.11 9.15 -11.38
C ALA A 212 6.90 8.57 -12.14
N ILE A 213 5.68 8.91 -11.71
CA ILE A 213 4.45 8.50 -12.37
C ILE A 213 4.35 9.14 -13.76
N VAL A 214 4.69 10.41 -13.89
CA VAL A 214 4.71 11.12 -15.18
C VAL A 214 5.72 10.48 -16.13
N ILE A 215 6.97 10.25 -15.69
CA ILE A 215 8.02 9.61 -16.47
C ILE A 215 7.55 8.25 -16.98
N MET A 216 6.90 7.47 -16.13
CA MET A 216 6.41 6.15 -16.50
C MET A 216 5.36 6.19 -17.62
N ASN A 217 4.58 7.27 -17.72
CA ASN A 217 3.50 7.41 -18.68
C ASN A 217 3.91 8.14 -19.99
N ILE A 218 5.10 8.73 -20.07
CA ILE A 218 5.56 9.36 -21.29
C ILE A 218 5.97 8.29 -22.32
N PRO A 219 5.37 8.27 -23.53
CA PRO A 219 5.82 7.38 -24.58
C PRO A 219 7.19 7.84 -25.09
N PHE A 220 8.26 7.14 -24.74
CA PHE A 220 9.53 7.36 -25.43
C PHE A 220 9.41 6.78 -26.84
N LYS A 221 9.49 7.63 -27.84
CA LYS A 221 9.68 7.17 -29.24
C LYS A 221 10.95 6.32 -29.29
N LYS A 222 10.79 5.06 -29.69
CA LYS A 222 11.91 4.21 -30.07
C LYS A 222 12.58 4.75 -31.34
#